data_421624f094261cbb2dec5a2bed686894
#
_entry.id   421624f094261cbb2dec5a2bed686894
#
_cell.length_a   1.000
_cell.length_b   1.000
_cell.length_c   1.000
_cell.angle_alpha   90.00
_cell.angle_beta   90.00
_cell.angle_gamma   90.00
#
_symmetry.space_group_name_H-M   'P 1'
#
loop_
_entity.id
_entity.type
_entity.pdbx_description
1 polymer ?
#
loop_
_entity_poly.entity_id
_entity_poly.type
_entity_poly.pdbx_seq_one_letter_code
_entity_poly.pdbx_strand_id
1 'polypeptide(L)'
;MKQRILIAQALINDPDILILDEPTSQLDPIAASDFLETVRKINRDIGTTVILTEHRLEDVIPWADKVYVMDKGRMIADGTPNEIGEQLRTMGHDMFLSMPAPMQIYAGTNSSLRCPLTVSQGRRWLSEELETKGIKIKKERNQEETAKKKNSILGKLAGLKKEPEKEIPEIRIKDVWFRYERDLPDVVKGLSLDIKKGEIFAVVGGNGTGKSTAMSLIARIRFPYRGKIYLEGKEIGKYSDDDLYHGFLGVMPQNPQSLFVKKTVREDLYEVIDGKRERKSEAYPIEMKKKDAVEGIVSLTRLEGLLDRHPYDLSGGEQQRLALAKVLLLRPK
;
A
#
# COMPACT_ATOMS: atom_id res chain seq x y z
N MET A 1 -0.24 18.65 -10.29
CA MET A 1 -0.10 20.01 -10.86
C MET A 1 1.01 20.81 -10.19
N LYS A 2 1.11 20.90 -8.86
CA LYS A 2 2.16 21.65 -8.13
C LYS A 2 3.60 21.27 -8.55
N GLN A 3 3.95 19.99 -8.60
CA GLN A 3 5.30 19.53 -8.94
C GLN A 3 5.72 19.87 -10.37
N ARG A 4 4.80 19.82 -11.35
CA ARG A 4 5.09 20.29 -12.71
C ARG A 4 5.41 21.79 -12.78
N ILE A 5 4.74 22.58 -11.94
CA ILE A 5 5.02 24.04 -11.83
C ILE A 5 6.40 24.25 -11.21
N LEU A 6 6.75 23.49 -10.15
CA LEU A 6 8.06 23.58 -9.51
C LEU A 6 9.21 23.22 -10.47
N ILE A 7 9.05 22.16 -11.27
CA ILE A 7 10.04 21.85 -12.32
C ILE A 7 10.11 22.98 -13.34
N ALA A 8 8.97 23.49 -13.83
CA ALA A 8 8.97 24.58 -14.78
C ALA A 8 9.70 25.82 -14.22
N GLN A 9 9.48 26.16 -12.94
CA GLN A 9 10.21 27.22 -12.27
C GLN A 9 11.72 26.97 -12.17
N ALA A 10 12.13 25.72 -11.85
CA ALA A 10 13.53 25.36 -11.79
C ALA A 10 14.22 25.45 -13.17
N LEU A 11 13.51 25.09 -14.23
CA LEU A 11 14.03 25.11 -15.61
C LEU A 11 14.08 26.50 -16.25
N ILE A 12 13.34 27.49 -15.73
CA ILE A 12 13.38 28.88 -16.24
C ILE A 12 14.80 29.44 -16.21
N ASN A 13 15.63 29.01 -15.25
CA ASN A 13 17.02 29.46 -15.12
C ASN A 13 18.03 28.65 -15.92
N ASP A 14 17.56 27.73 -16.78
CA ASP A 14 18.39 26.86 -17.62
C ASP A 14 19.53 26.17 -16.85
N PRO A 15 19.19 25.36 -15.81
CA PRO A 15 20.19 24.78 -14.93
C PRO A 15 20.92 23.62 -15.61
N ASP A 16 22.23 23.52 -15.45
CA ASP A 16 23.02 22.36 -15.86
C ASP A 16 22.72 21.10 -15.05
N ILE A 17 22.31 21.28 -13.79
CA ILE A 17 22.03 20.18 -12.84
C ILE A 17 20.66 20.41 -12.18
N LEU A 18 19.82 19.38 -12.22
CA LEU A 18 18.51 19.33 -11.57
C LEU A 18 18.53 18.26 -10.47
N ILE A 19 18.29 18.68 -9.22
CA ILE A 19 18.21 17.77 -8.06
C ILE A 19 16.75 17.62 -7.64
N LEU A 20 16.27 16.37 -7.57
CA LEU A 20 14.90 16.02 -7.26
C LEU A 20 14.87 15.00 -6.09
N ASP A 21 14.35 15.43 -4.96
CA ASP A 21 14.23 14.59 -3.76
C ASP A 21 12.80 14.05 -3.65
N GLU A 22 12.64 12.73 -3.85
CA GLU A 22 11.37 12.00 -3.84
C GLU A 22 10.21 12.71 -4.59
N PRO A 23 10.42 13.14 -5.85
CA PRO A 23 9.49 14.03 -6.52
C PRO A 23 8.12 13.39 -6.80
N THR A 24 8.02 12.04 -6.75
CA THR A 24 6.77 11.32 -7.02
C THR A 24 6.02 10.87 -5.77
N SER A 25 6.56 11.10 -4.57
CA SER A 25 6.02 10.59 -3.30
C SER A 25 4.55 10.95 -3.02
N GLN A 26 4.08 12.09 -3.52
CA GLN A 26 2.70 12.59 -3.35
C GLN A 26 1.83 12.43 -4.61
N LEU A 27 2.34 11.80 -5.66
CA LEU A 27 1.62 11.58 -6.91
C LEU A 27 0.90 10.23 -6.92
N ASP A 28 -0.23 10.18 -7.62
CA ASP A 28 -0.81 8.90 -8.00
C ASP A 28 0.06 8.21 -9.06
N PRO A 29 -0.10 6.89 -9.28
CA PRO A 29 0.77 6.14 -10.19
C PRO A 29 0.83 6.70 -11.62
N ILE A 30 -0.27 7.22 -12.14
CA ILE A 30 -0.34 7.77 -13.50
C ILE A 30 0.43 9.09 -13.56
N ALA A 31 0.15 9.99 -12.62
CA ALA A 31 0.82 11.28 -12.54
C ALA A 31 2.33 11.13 -12.26
N ALA A 32 2.73 10.13 -11.47
CA ALA A 32 4.13 9.83 -11.20
C ALA A 32 4.87 9.35 -12.47
N SER A 33 4.28 8.43 -13.22
CA SER A 33 4.86 7.95 -14.48
C SER A 33 5.01 9.09 -15.50
N ASP A 34 3.96 9.92 -15.68
CA ASP A 34 3.99 11.10 -16.53
C ASP A 34 5.07 12.11 -16.12
N PHE A 35 5.26 12.28 -14.80
CA PHE A 35 6.26 13.17 -14.24
C PHE A 35 7.68 12.68 -14.56
N LEU A 36 7.97 11.41 -14.29
CA LEU A 36 9.28 10.79 -14.56
C LEU A 36 9.61 10.78 -16.06
N GLU A 37 8.61 10.55 -16.93
CA GLU A 37 8.83 10.66 -18.38
C GLU A 37 9.14 12.11 -18.79
N THR A 38 8.56 13.11 -18.12
CA THR A 38 8.90 14.52 -18.32
C THR A 38 10.36 14.80 -17.91
N VAL A 39 10.79 14.30 -16.75
CA VAL A 39 12.19 14.42 -16.28
C VAL A 39 13.16 13.77 -17.27
N ARG A 40 12.81 12.58 -17.75
CA ARG A 40 13.60 11.87 -18.77
C ARG A 40 13.72 12.66 -20.08
N LYS A 41 12.65 13.32 -20.53
CA LYS A 41 12.68 14.20 -21.69
C LYS A 41 13.59 15.40 -21.48
N ILE A 42 13.53 16.04 -20.32
CA ILE A 42 14.40 17.16 -19.97
C ILE A 42 15.87 16.74 -20.08
N ASN A 43 16.24 15.64 -19.46
CA ASN A 43 17.61 15.12 -19.55
C ASN A 43 18.03 14.84 -21.00
N ARG A 44 17.18 14.12 -21.77
CA ARG A 44 17.51 13.72 -23.13
C ARG A 44 17.53 14.88 -24.15
N ASP A 45 16.52 15.77 -24.06
CA ASP A 45 16.26 16.78 -25.11
C ASP A 45 17.00 18.10 -24.82
N ILE A 46 17.23 18.43 -23.52
CA ILE A 46 17.93 19.65 -23.09
C ILE A 46 19.37 19.35 -22.66
N GLY A 47 19.66 18.13 -22.22
CA GLY A 47 20.99 17.74 -21.74
C GLY A 47 21.25 18.03 -20.28
N THR A 48 20.24 18.47 -19.53
CA THR A 48 20.33 18.74 -18.07
C THR A 48 20.72 17.48 -17.31
N THR A 49 21.75 17.53 -16.48
CA THR A 49 22.10 16.43 -15.57
C THR A 49 21.05 16.31 -14.46
N VAL A 50 20.51 15.10 -14.25
CA VAL A 50 19.49 14.87 -13.24
C VAL A 50 20.03 13.97 -12.13
N ILE A 51 19.89 14.42 -10.89
CA ILE A 51 20.12 13.62 -9.68
C ILE A 51 18.76 13.48 -9.00
N LEU A 52 18.30 12.25 -8.79
CA LEU A 52 17.01 12.03 -8.16
C LEU A 52 17.08 10.92 -7.10
N THR A 53 16.31 11.08 -6.02
CA THR A 53 16.00 10.02 -5.07
C THR A 53 14.58 9.52 -5.35
N GLU A 54 14.37 8.21 -5.33
CA GLU A 54 13.05 7.61 -5.58
C GLU A 54 12.88 6.27 -4.87
N HIS A 55 11.64 5.97 -4.47
CA HIS A 55 11.23 4.67 -3.97
C HIS A 55 10.65 3.76 -5.05
N ARG A 56 10.24 4.33 -6.17
CA ARG A 56 9.65 3.62 -7.32
C ARG A 56 10.72 3.16 -8.29
N LEU A 57 11.53 2.20 -7.87
CA LEU A 57 12.71 1.77 -8.60
C LEU A 57 12.37 1.17 -9.97
N GLU A 58 11.21 0.53 -10.14
CA GLU A 58 10.75 0.01 -11.42
C GLU A 58 10.62 1.09 -12.51
N ASP A 59 10.26 2.32 -12.11
CA ASP A 59 10.04 3.43 -13.02
C ASP A 59 11.36 4.18 -13.36
N VAL A 60 12.41 4.06 -12.53
CA VAL A 60 13.66 4.83 -12.67
C VAL A 60 14.84 3.97 -13.12
N ILE A 61 15.07 2.81 -12.51
CA ILE A 61 16.22 1.93 -12.80
C ILE A 61 16.40 1.64 -14.29
N PRO A 62 15.35 1.40 -15.11
CA PRO A 62 15.54 1.07 -16.52
C PRO A 62 16.19 2.15 -17.40
N TRP A 63 16.19 3.40 -16.95
CA TRP A 63 16.71 4.52 -17.72
C TRP A 63 17.79 5.35 -16.99
N ALA A 64 18.10 5.00 -15.75
CA ALA A 64 19.20 5.60 -15.02
C ALA A 64 20.55 5.18 -15.65
N ASP A 65 21.48 6.12 -15.79
CA ASP A 65 22.84 5.81 -16.24
C ASP A 65 23.67 5.23 -15.10
N LYS A 66 23.50 5.76 -13.90
CA LYS A 66 24.21 5.34 -12.69
C LYS A 66 23.28 5.32 -11.48
N VAL A 67 23.47 4.35 -10.61
CA VAL A 67 22.69 4.16 -9.39
C VAL A 67 23.63 4.09 -8.20
N TYR A 68 23.24 4.76 -7.11
CA TYR A 68 23.91 4.72 -5.82
C TYR A 68 22.92 4.21 -4.78
N VAL A 69 23.32 3.19 -4.02
CA VAL A 69 22.49 2.64 -2.94
C VAL A 69 23.09 3.03 -1.61
N MET A 70 22.28 3.63 -0.76
CA MET A 70 22.70 4.07 0.57
C MET A 70 21.93 3.28 1.64
N ASP A 71 22.63 2.84 2.70
CA ASP A 71 22.06 2.32 3.93
C ASP A 71 22.81 2.89 5.14
N LYS A 72 22.07 3.27 6.17
CA LYS A 72 22.61 3.83 7.43
C LYS A 72 23.66 4.93 7.24
N GLY A 73 23.43 5.81 6.25
CA GLY A 73 24.31 6.93 5.92
C GLY A 73 25.59 6.54 5.18
N ARG A 74 25.71 5.30 4.70
CA ARG A 74 26.86 4.81 3.93
C ARG A 74 26.41 4.36 2.54
N MET A 75 27.27 4.59 1.55
CA MET A 75 27.10 4.00 0.23
C MET A 75 27.48 2.51 0.32
N ILE A 76 26.56 1.63 -0.01
CA ILE A 76 26.74 0.17 0.03
C ILE A 76 26.91 -0.44 -1.36
N ALA A 77 26.41 0.20 -2.40
CA ALA A 77 26.58 -0.22 -3.80
C ALA A 77 26.53 0.99 -4.73
N ASP A 78 27.34 0.93 -5.82
CA ASP A 78 27.30 1.92 -6.89
C ASP A 78 27.64 1.26 -8.23
N GLY A 79 27.11 1.81 -9.31
CA GLY A 79 27.37 1.32 -10.67
C GLY A 79 26.20 1.51 -11.62
N THR A 80 26.23 0.81 -12.73
CA THR A 80 25.11 0.74 -13.67
C THR A 80 23.95 -0.04 -13.06
N PRO A 81 22.71 0.17 -13.54
CA PRO A 81 21.54 -0.58 -13.06
C PRO A 81 21.73 -2.10 -13.02
N ASN A 82 22.39 -2.68 -14.01
CA ASN A 82 22.64 -4.13 -14.07
C ASN A 82 23.59 -4.59 -12.97
N GLU A 83 24.67 -3.83 -12.70
CA GLU A 83 25.66 -4.15 -11.66
C GLU A 83 25.07 -4.05 -10.26
N ILE A 84 24.22 -3.07 -10.02
CA ILE A 84 23.53 -2.88 -8.72
C ILE A 84 22.68 -4.07 -8.35
N GLY A 85 21.91 -4.63 -9.30
CA GLY A 85 21.10 -5.81 -9.06
C GLY A 85 21.93 -6.99 -8.57
N GLU A 86 23.09 -7.21 -9.14
CA GLU A 86 24.00 -8.29 -8.75
C GLU A 86 24.70 -8.02 -7.40
N GLN A 87 25.16 -6.79 -7.17
CA GLN A 87 25.75 -6.40 -5.89
C GLN A 87 24.79 -6.59 -4.74
N LEU A 88 23.56 -6.08 -4.84
CA LEU A 88 22.55 -6.20 -3.79
C LEU A 88 22.12 -7.67 -3.54
N ARG A 89 22.01 -8.46 -4.61
CA ARG A 89 21.75 -9.89 -4.51
C ARG A 89 22.84 -10.63 -3.74
N THR A 90 24.10 -10.36 -4.11
CA THR A 90 25.27 -11.02 -3.50
C THR A 90 25.41 -10.65 -2.02
N MET A 91 25.06 -9.41 -1.65
CA MET A 91 25.05 -8.94 -0.27
C MET A 91 23.84 -9.48 0.53
N GLY A 92 22.81 -10.03 -0.12
CA GLY A 92 21.57 -10.42 0.53
C GLY A 92 20.79 -9.24 1.13
N HIS A 93 20.93 -8.05 0.55
CA HIS A 93 20.33 -6.82 1.07
C HIS A 93 18.84 -6.70 0.70
N ASP A 94 18.00 -6.30 1.68
CA ASP A 94 16.54 -6.21 1.52
C ASP A 94 16.11 -5.28 0.36
N MET A 95 16.91 -4.28 0.02
CA MET A 95 16.66 -3.38 -1.11
C MET A 95 16.57 -4.13 -2.45
N PHE A 96 17.16 -5.32 -2.56
CA PHE A 96 17.02 -6.16 -3.75
C PHE A 96 15.56 -6.52 -4.05
N LEU A 97 14.71 -6.66 -3.03
CA LEU A 97 13.27 -6.94 -3.18
C LEU A 97 12.49 -5.76 -3.81
N SER A 98 13.09 -4.58 -3.85
CA SER A 98 12.50 -3.39 -4.49
C SER A 98 12.98 -3.19 -5.93
N MET A 99 13.89 -4.04 -6.44
CA MET A 99 14.35 -3.97 -7.82
C MET A 99 13.25 -4.37 -8.82
N PRO A 100 13.35 -3.94 -10.09
CA PRO A 100 12.40 -4.36 -11.12
C PRO A 100 12.19 -5.87 -11.18
N ALA A 101 10.94 -6.32 -11.35
CA ALA A 101 10.60 -7.74 -11.36
C ALA A 101 11.44 -8.62 -12.33
N PRO A 102 11.82 -8.17 -13.54
CA PRO A 102 12.73 -8.94 -14.39
C PRO A 102 14.09 -9.23 -13.75
N MET A 103 14.64 -8.29 -12.97
CA MET A 103 15.90 -8.47 -12.25
C MET A 103 15.75 -9.49 -11.13
N GLN A 104 14.65 -9.46 -10.39
CA GLN A 104 14.37 -10.42 -9.33
C GLN A 104 14.22 -11.86 -9.88
N ILE A 105 13.51 -12.01 -11.01
CA ILE A 105 13.35 -13.31 -11.69
C ILE A 105 14.71 -13.83 -12.18
N TYR A 106 15.50 -12.96 -12.82
CA TYR A 106 16.85 -13.28 -13.28
C TYR A 106 17.74 -13.78 -12.13
N ALA A 107 17.68 -13.14 -10.99
CA ALA A 107 18.47 -13.50 -9.82
C ALA A 107 18.13 -14.87 -9.23
N GLY A 108 16.91 -15.37 -9.44
CA GLY A 108 16.51 -16.73 -9.08
C GLY A 108 17.07 -17.82 -10.01
N THR A 109 17.82 -17.41 -11.05
CA THR A 109 18.41 -18.32 -12.03
C THR A 109 19.93 -18.24 -11.99
N ASN A 110 20.63 -19.30 -12.44
CA ASN A 110 22.07 -19.28 -12.65
C ASN A 110 22.35 -18.95 -14.13
N SER A 111 21.83 -17.81 -14.62
CA SER A 111 22.04 -17.37 -15.98
C SER A 111 23.36 -16.64 -16.12
N SER A 112 24.08 -16.90 -17.22
CA SER A 112 25.27 -16.16 -17.63
C SER A 112 24.95 -14.99 -18.57
N LEU A 113 23.69 -14.84 -18.96
CA LEU A 113 23.23 -13.75 -19.83
C LEU A 113 23.14 -12.43 -19.04
N ARG A 114 23.06 -11.32 -19.75
CA ARG A 114 22.91 -9.99 -19.12
C ARG A 114 21.60 -9.85 -18.37
N CYS A 115 21.67 -9.31 -17.15
CA CYS A 115 20.49 -9.05 -16.29
C CYS A 115 19.48 -8.13 -17.00
N PRO A 116 18.22 -8.52 -17.17
CA PRO A 116 17.20 -7.68 -17.79
C PRO A 116 16.67 -6.62 -16.83
N LEU A 117 16.51 -5.38 -17.31
CA LEU A 117 15.99 -4.25 -16.53
C LEU A 117 14.49 -4.00 -16.76
N THR A 118 13.98 -4.40 -17.94
CA THR A 118 12.58 -4.18 -18.33
C THR A 118 11.89 -5.49 -18.65
N VAL A 119 10.55 -5.48 -18.62
CA VAL A 119 9.74 -6.65 -19.00
C VAL A 119 10.05 -7.10 -20.43
N SER A 120 10.30 -6.17 -21.37
CA SER A 120 10.67 -6.50 -22.74
C SER A 120 12.02 -7.21 -22.81
N GLN A 121 13.02 -6.71 -22.09
CA GLN A 121 14.33 -7.36 -21.95
C GLN A 121 14.21 -8.71 -21.25
N GLY A 122 13.37 -8.81 -20.21
CA GLY A 122 13.10 -10.05 -19.47
C GLY A 122 12.51 -11.15 -20.35
N ARG A 123 11.57 -10.79 -21.23
CA ARG A 123 11.00 -11.76 -22.19
C ARG A 123 12.05 -12.26 -23.19
N ARG A 124 12.91 -11.39 -23.70
CA ARG A 124 13.99 -11.77 -24.61
C ARG A 124 14.99 -12.69 -23.91
N TRP A 125 15.47 -12.25 -22.74
CA TRP A 125 16.36 -13.03 -21.91
C TRP A 125 15.79 -14.44 -21.60
N LEU A 126 14.51 -14.52 -21.21
CA LEU A 126 13.87 -15.81 -20.91
C LEU A 126 13.84 -16.71 -22.14
N SER A 127 13.56 -16.18 -23.32
CA SER A 127 13.56 -16.97 -24.56
C SER A 127 14.95 -17.51 -24.86
N GLU A 128 16.00 -16.68 -24.76
CA GLU A 128 17.38 -17.09 -24.98
C GLU A 128 17.85 -18.12 -23.94
N GLU A 129 17.48 -17.94 -22.67
CA GLU A 129 17.82 -18.88 -21.58
C GLU A 129 17.18 -20.25 -21.77
N LEU A 130 15.91 -20.28 -22.20
CA LEU A 130 15.18 -21.52 -22.47
C LEU A 130 15.74 -22.26 -23.68
N GLU A 131 16.12 -21.55 -24.73
CA GLU A 131 16.78 -22.13 -25.90
C GLU A 131 18.14 -22.72 -25.53
N THR A 132 18.95 -21.98 -24.76
CA THR A 132 20.28 -22.41 -24.33
C THR A 132 20.23 -23.66 -23.44
N LYS A 133 19.22 -23.75 -22.58
CA LYS A 133 19.01 -24.90 -21.69
C LYS A 133 18.18 -26.05 -22.31
N GLY A 134 17.73 -25.88 -23.56
CA GLY A 134 16.92 -26.89 -24.25
C GLY A 134 15.54 -27.15 -23.61
N ILE A 135 15.04 -26.19 -22.82
CA ILE A 135 13.78 -26.34 -22.11
C ILE A 135 12.62 -25.94 -23.02
N LYS A 136 11.76 -26.89 -23.36
CA LYS A 136 10.52 -26.62 -24.09
C LYS A 136 9.40 -26.30 -23.11
N ILE A 137 8.85 -25.07 -23.14
CA ILE A 137 7.67 -24.72 -22.38
C ILE A 137 6.48 -25.53 -22.94
N LYS A 138 5.92 -26.45 -22.14
CA LYS A 138 4.59 -26.98 -22.42
C LYS A 138 3.60 -25.83 -22.22
N LYS A 139 2.98 -25.34 -23.30
CA LYS A 139 1.81 -24.46 -23.18
C LYS A 139 0.71 -25.29 -22.50
N GLU A 140 0.52 -25.14 -21.20
CA GLU A 140 -0.72 -25.54 -20.56
C GLU A 140 -1.83 -24.67 -21.16
N ARG A 141 -2.65 -25.27 -22.01
CA ARG A 141 -3.92 -24.68 -22.41
C ARG A 141 -4.71 -24.45 -21.14
N ASN A 142 -5.08 -23.20 -20.88
CA ASN A 142 -5.95 -22.83 -19.78
C ASN A 142 -7.13 -23.79 -19.68
N GLN A 143 -7.12 -24.62 -18.64
CA GLN A 143 -8.23 -25.54 -18.34
C GLN A 143 -9.47 -24.83 -17.79
N GLU A 144 -9.45 -23.49 -17.68
CA GLU A 144 -10.59 -22.71 -17.17
C GLU A 144 -11.84 -22.77 -18.07
N GLU A 145 -11.68 -22.97 -19.38
CA GLU A 145 -12.85 -23.12 -20.26
C GLU A 145 -13.51 -24.50 -20.19
N THR A 146 -12.75 -25.53 -19.82
CA THR A 146 -13.31 -26.89 -19.69
C THR A 146 -13.98 -27.15 -18.35
N ALA A 147 -13.60 -26.42 -17.30
CA ALA A 147 -14.25 -26.50 -15.98
C ALA A 147 -15.67 -25.87 -16.01
N LYS A 148 -15.87 -24.78 -16.76
CA LYS A 148 -17.19 -24.15 -16.89
C LYS A 148 -18.20 -25.02 -17.64
N LYS A 149 -17.80 -25.87 -18.59
CA LYS A 149 -18.71 -26.78 -19.31
C LYS A 149 -19.06 -28.03 -18.53
N LYS A 150 -18.17 -28.57 -17.66
CA LYS A 150 -18.47 -29.75 -16.83
C LYS A 150 -19.42 -29.44 -15.66
N ASN A 151 -19.33 -28.26 -15.08
CA ASN A 151 -20.21 -27.85 -13.97
C ASN A 151 -21.66 -27.55 -14.41
N SER A 152 -21.89 -27.29 -15.69
CA SER A 152 -23.24 -27.05 -16.23
C SER A 152 -24.08 -28.33 -16.39
N ILE A 153 -23.46 -29.51 -16.50
CA ILE A 153 -24.16 -30.78 -16.68
C ILE A 153 -24.43 -31.49 -15.34
N LEU A 154 -23.53 -31.36 -14.35
CA LEU A 154 -23.77 -31.87 -12.99
C LEU A 154 -24.78 -31.07 -12.19
N GLY A 155 -24.96 -29.76 -12.47
CA GLY A 155 -25.92 -28.88 -11.79
C GLY A 155 -27.39 -29.18 -12.10
N LYS A 156 -27.69 -29.99 -13.13
CA LYS A 156 -29.07 -30.35 -13.50
C LYS A 156 -29.60 -31.63 -12.83
N LEU A 157 -28.75 -32.41 -12.14
CA LEU A 157 -29.12 -33.65 -11.49
C LEU A 157 -29.23 -33.58 -9.96
N ALA A 158 -28.83 -32.49 -9.33
CA ALA A 158 -28.98 -32.27 -7.90
C ALA A 158 -30.13 -31.30 -7.63
N GLY A 159 -31.35 -31.77 -7.76
CA GLY A 159 -32.58 -31.04 -7.39
C GLY A 159 -32.80 -30.98 -5.89
N LEU A 160 -31.88 -30.39 -5.13
CA LEU A 160 -32.05 -29.90 -3.76
C LEU A 160 -31.08 -28.74 -3.54
N LYS A 161 -31.41 -27.59 -4.12
CA LYS A 161 -30.76 -26.34 -3.67
C LYS A 161 -31.29 -26.01 -2.29
N LYS A 162 -30.51 -26.28 -1.22
CA LYS A 162 -30.54 -25.42 -0.07
C LYS A 162 -30.20 -24.02 -0.60
N GLU A 163 -31.10 -23.05 -0.48
CA GLU A 163 -30.71 -21.64 -0.67
C GLU A 163 -29.48 -21.40 0.20
N PRO A 164 -28.40 -20.81 -0.36
CA PRO A 164 -27.29 -20.43 0.47
C PRO A 164 -27.86 -19.44 1.49
N GLU A 165 -27.67 -19.71 2.79
CA GLU A 165 -27.91 -18.71 3.83
C GLU A 165 -27.27 -17.43 3.33
N LYS A 166 -28.06 -16.37 3.21
CA LYS A 166 -27.55 -15.05 2.78
C LYS A 166 -26.57 -14.61 3.85
N GLU A 167 -25.27 -14.87 3.64
CA GLU A 167 -24.22 -14.35 4.49
C GLU A 167 -24.40 -12.84 4.57
N ILE A 168 -24.60 -12.33 5.77
CA ILE A 168 -24.67 -10.89 6.01
C ILE A 168 -23.25 -10.36 5.80
N PRO A 169 -23.01 -9.47 4.83
CA PRO A 169 -21.69 -8.91 4.63
C PRO A 169 -21.28 -8.08 5.85
N GLU A 170 -19.98 -8.07 6.14
CA GLU A 170 -19.41 -7.27 7.22
C GLU A 170 -19.72 -5.78 7.04
N ILE A 171 -19.51 -5.28 5.81
CA ILE A 171 -19.87 -3.92 5.42
C ILE A 171 -20.77 -3.97 4.20
N ARG A 172 -21.89 -3.26 4.23
CA ARG A 172 -22.76 -3.05 3.08
C ARG A 172 -23.04 -1.58 2.87
N ILE A 173 -22.74 -1.09 1.68
CA ILE A 173 -23.00 0.27 1.23
C ILE A 173 -24.11 0.22 0.16
N LYS A 174 -25.15 1.05 0.32
CA LYS A 174 -26.31 1.09 -0.60
C LYS A 174 -26.55 2.50 -1.09
N ASP A 175 -26.32 2.73 -2.39
CA ASP A 175 -26.63 3.97 -3.13
C ASP A 175 -26.17 5.23 -2.36
N VAL A 176 -24.91 5.23 -1.89
CA VAL A 176 -24.36 6.33 -1.08
C VAL A 176 -23.89 7.47 -1.97
N TRP A 177 -24.38 8.66 -1.64
CA TRP A 177 -24.03 9.92 -2.29
C TRP A 177 -23.48 10.90 -1.26
N PHE A 178 -22.43 11.62 -1.63
CA PHE A 178 -21.80 12.61 -0.75
C PHE A 178 -21.22 13.77 -1.53
N ARG A 179 -21.40 14.98 -0.99
CA ARG A 179 -20.75 16.24 -1.35
C ARG A 179 -20.35 16.97 -0.08
N TYR A 180 -19.31 17.80 -0.16
CA TYR A 180 -18.83 18.56 0.99
C TYR A 180 -19.78 19.70 1.38
N GLU A 181 -20.35 20.40 0.40
CA GLU A 181 -21.31 21.48 0.55
C GLU A 181 -22.45 21.34 -0.46
N ARG A 182 -23.60 21.96 -0.20
CA ARG A 182 -24.81 21.80 -1.05
C ARG A 182 -24.59 22.24 -2.50
N ASP A 183 -23.78 23.27 -2.70
CA ASP A 183 -23.53 23.87 -4.02
C ASP A 183 -22.31 23.27 -4.74
N LEU A 184 -21.60 22.34 -4.08
CA LEU A 184 -20.45 21.65 -4.67
C LEU A 184 -20.86 20.36 -5.39
N PRO A 185 -20.08 19.94 -6.40
CA PRO A 185 -20.31 18.68 -7.10
C PRO A 185 -20.25 17.47 -6.16
N ASP A 186 -21.01 16.44 -6.48
CA ASP A 186 -20.92 15.16 -5.76
C ASP A 186 -19.55 14.52 -5.94
N VAL A 187 -18.92 14.18 -4.80
CA VAL A 187 -17.63 13.50 -4.74
C VAL A 187 -17.81 11.98 -4.74
N VAL A 188 -18.83 11.49 -4.05
CA VAL A 188 -19.25 10.08 -4.10
C VAL A 188 -20.64 10.03 -4.74
N LYS A 189 -20.81 9.17 -5.75
CA LYS A 189 -22.00 9.14 -6.61
C LYS A 189 -22.55 7.72 -6.70
N GLY A 190 -23.59 7.40 -5.92
CA GLY A 190 -24.30 6.13 -5.99
C GLY A 190 -23.42 4.92 -5.62
N LEU A 191 -22.47 5.08 -4.68
CA LEU A 191 -21.58 4.00 -4.27
C LEU A 191 -22.39 2.86 -3.64
N SER A 192 -22.25 1.66 -4.21
CA SER A 192 -22.88 0.45 -3.70
C SER A 192 -21.88 -0.70 -3.76
N LEU A 193 -21.62 -1.35 -2.63
CA LEU A 193 -20.73 -2.51 -2.54
C LEU A 193 -21.00 -3.30 -1.26
N ASP A 194 -20.59 -4.55 -1.26
CA ASP A 194 -20.60 -5.45 -0.12
C ASP A 194 -19.16 -5.93 0.13
N ILE A 195 -18.70 -5.91 1.38
CA ILE A 195 -17.41 -6.45 1.82
C ILE A 195 -17.70 -7.59 2.78
N LYS A 196 -17.13 -8.74 2.54
CA LYS A 196 -17.32 -9.93 3.36
C LYS A 196 -16.36 -9.95 4.53
N LYS A 197 -16.68 -10.74 5.54
CA LYS A 197 -15.80 -10.96 6.68
C LYS A 197 -14.46 -11.57 6.23
N GLY A 198 -13.36 -11.01 6.73
CA GLY A 198 -12.01 -11.46 6.41
C GLY A 198 -11.52 -11.13 4.99
N GLU A 199 -12.29 -10.34 4.22
CA GLU A 199 -11.91 -9.92 2.88
C GLU A 199 -10.95 -8.73 2.91
N ILE A 200 -9.89 -8.77 2.08
CA ILE A 200 -9.05 -7.60 1.79
C ILE A 200 -9.64 -6.89 0.58
N PHE A 201 -10.29 -5.75 0.81
CA PHE A 201 -10.93 -4.96 -0.22
C PHE A 201 -10.09 -3.72 -0.56
N ALA A 202 -9.59 -3.61 -1.79
CA ALA A 202 -8.77 -2.49 -2.24
C ALA A 202 -9.59 -1.48 -3.06
N VAL A 203 -9.51 -0.20 -2.68
CA VAL A 203 -10.08 0.92 -3.44
C VAL A 203 -8.98 1.64 -4.18
N VAL A 204 -8.99 1.54 -5.51
CA VAL A 204 -7.95 2.11 -6.39
C VAL A 204 -8.50 3.24 -7.26
N GLY A 205 -7.63 4.13 -7.71
CA GLY A 205 -7.99 5.26 -8.59
C GLY A 205 -7.01 6.43 -8.45
N GLY A 206 -7.06 7.39 -9.35
CA GLY A 206 -6.25 8.62 -9.34
C GLY A 206 -6.53 9.54 -8.16
N ASN A 207 -5.75 10.60 -8.00
CA ASN A 207 -5.99 11.61 -6.97
C ASN A 207 -7.29 12.39 -7.28
N GLY A 208 -8.04 12.72 -6.23
CA GLY A 208 -9.31 13.46 -6.35
C GLY A 208 -10.54 12.61 -6.74
N THR A 209 -10.42 11.28 -6.92
CA THR A 209 -11.54 10.41 -7.31
C THR A 209 -12.51 10.05 -6.18
N GLY A 210 -12.28 10.56 -4.96
CA GLY A 210 -13.18 10.33 -3.82
C GLY A 210 -12.84 9.14 -2.93
N LYS A 211 -11.68 8.47 -3.12
CA LYS A 211 -11.26 7.30 -2.29
C LYS A 211 -11.26 7.61 -0.79
N SER A 212 -10.53 8.66 -0.39
CA SER A 212 -10.44 9.08 1.03
C SER A 212 -11.79 9.53 1.57
N THR A 213 -12.63 10.13 0.71
CA THR A 213 -14.00 10.50 1.07
C THR A 213 -14.86 9.25 1.31
N ALA A 214 -14.79 8.25 0.44
CA ALA A 214 -15.48 6.98 0.64
C ALA A 214 -15.04 6.29 1.95
N MET A 215 -13.71 6.25 2.24
CA MET A 215 -13.19 5.75 3.51
C MET A 215 -13.73 6.52 4.71
N SER A 216 -13.80 7.86 4.63
CA SER A 216 -14.33 8.69 5.73
C SER A 216 -15.83 8.47 5.99
N LEU A 217 -16.60 8.08 4.97
CA LEU A 217 -18.00 7.69 5.11
C LEU A 217 -18.13 6.32 5.78
N ILE A 218 -17.32 5.33 5.39
CA ILE A 218 -17.25 4.01 6.03
C ILE A 218 -16.78 4.14 7.47
N ALA A 219 -15.82 5.03 7.74
CA ALA A 219 -15.33 5.34 9.07
C ALA A 219 -16.30 6.18 9.91
N ARG A 220 -17.45 6.57 9.39
CA ARG A 220 -18.43 7.47 10.04
C ARG A 220 -17.85 8.82 10.51
N ILE A 221 -16.72 9.22 9.93
CA ILE A 221 -16.18 10.59 10.11
C ILE A 221 -17.06 11.60 9.36
N ARG A 222 -17.70 11.15 8.27
CA ARG A 222 -18.65 11.91 7.46
C ARG A 222 -19.94 11.12 7.26
N PHE A 223 -21.01 11.84 6.96
CA PHE A 223 -22.34 11.24 6.74
C PHE A 223 -22.79 11.50 5.30
N PRO A 224 -23.29 10.45 4.60
CA PRO A 224 -23.86 10.65 3.28
C PRO A 224 -25.18 11.42 3.38
N TYR A 225 -25.50 12.25 2.39
CA TYR A 225 -26.80 12.91 2.34
C TYR A 225 -27.89 12.00 1.73
N ARG A 226 -27.46 10.94 1.02
CA ARG A 226 -28.33 9.92 0.47
C ARG A 226 -27.65 8.55 0.56
N GLY A 227 -28.46 7.48 0.68
CA GLY A 227 -28.00 6.11 0.81
C GLY A 227 -27.72 5.73 2.26
N LYS A 228 -27.26 4.50 2.48
CA LYS A 228 -27.01 3.94 3.82
C LYS A 228 -25.80 3.03 3.83
N ILE A 229 -25.14 3.00 4.99
CA ILE A 229 -24.02 2.12 5.27
C ILE A 229 -24.41 1.23 6.45
N TYR A 230 -24.16 -0.05 6.32
CA TYR A 230 -24.45 -1.07 7.34
C TYR A 230 -23.16 -1.81 7.70
N LEU A 231 -22.99 -2.09 8.98
CA LEU A 231 -21.95 -2.97 9.53
C LEU A 231 -22.65 -4.16 10.20
N GLU A 232 -22.30 -5.38 9.84
CA GLU A 232 -22.98 -6.62 10.30
C GLU A 232 -24.51 -6.52 10.22
N GLY A 233 -25.04 -5.88 9.19
CA GLY A 233 -26.48 -5.70 8.97
C GLY A 233 -27.13 -4.57 9.78
N LYS A 234 -26.46 -3.94 10.74
CA LYS A 234 -26.95 -2.78 11.49
C LYS A 234 -26.48 -1.47 10.83
N GLU A 235 -27.37 -0.51 10.65
CA GLU A 235 -27.02 0.80 10.07
C GLU A 235 -25.97 1.51 10.92
N ILE A 236 -24.89 2.03 10.28
CA ILE A 236 -23.72 2.59 10.98
C ILE A 236 -24.08 3.77 11.91
N GLY A 237 -25.10 4.56 11.55
CA GLY A 237 -25.59 5.67 12.37
C GLY A 237 -26.25 5.24 13.70
N LYS A 238 -26.57 3.95 13.84
CA LYS A 238 -27.18 3.39 15.05
C LYS A 238 -26.17 2.85 16.09
N TYR A 239 -24.89 2.88 15.77
CA TYR A 239 -23.84 2.55 16.72
C TYR A 239 -23.52 3.77 17.59
N SER A 240 -23.25 3.58 18.88
CA SER A 240 -22.56 4.60 19.67
C SER A 240 -21.10 4.73 19.22
N ASP A 241 -20.45 5.85 19.50
CA ASP A 241 -19.03 6.02 19.19
C ASP A 241 -18.18 4.98 19.93
N ASP A 242 -18.55 4.69 21.17
CA ASP A 242 -17.89 3.70 22.00
C ASP A 242 -18.01 2.29 21.41
N ASP A 243 -19.20 1.89 20.96
CA ASP A 243 -19.40 0.58 20.31
C ASP A 243 -18.69 0.48 18.97
N LEU A 244 -18.59 1.58 18.22
CA LEU A 244 -18.01 1.57 16.89
C LEU A 244 -16.48 1.53 16.94
N TYR A 245 -15.85 2.42 17.71
CA TYR A 245 -14.40 2.60 17.68
C TYR A 245 -13.64 1.82 18.75
N HIS A 246 -14.32 1.31 19.78
CA HIS A 246 -13.69 0.46 20.79
C HIS A 246 -14.02 -1.03 20.55
N GLY A 247 -13.28 -1.63 19.61
CA GLY A 247 -13.33 -3.07 19.36
C GLY A 247 -14.19 -3.50 18.17
N PHE A 248 -14.60 -2.58 17.28
CA PHE A 248 -15.28 -2.93 16.04
C PHE A 248 -14.55 -2.37 14.82
N LEU A 249 -14.38 -1.07 14.71
CA LEU A 249 -13.81 -0.39 13.57
C LEU A 249 -12.48 0.26 13.91
N GLY A 250 -11.39 -0.18 13.28
CA GLY A 250 -10.09 0.47 13.33
C GLY A 250 -9.89 1.37 12.11
N VAL A 251 -9.51 2.62 12.33
CA VAL A 251 -9.26 3.58 11.26
C VAL A 251 -7.84 4.13 11.37
N MET A 252 -7.03 3.93 10.35
CA MET A 252 -5.70 4.53 10.25
C MET A 252 -5.77 5.74 9.30
N PRO A 253 -5.47 6.95 9.78
CA PRO A 253 -5.47 8.15 8.93
C PRO A 253 -4.29 8.15 7.95
N GLN A 254 -4.40 8.91 6.88
CA GLN A 254 -3.32 9.09 5.91
C GLN A 254 -2.06 9.70 6.54
N ASN A 255 -2.23 10.68 7.45
CA ASN A 255 -1.14 11.21 8.25
C ASN A 255 -1.09 10.49 9.61
N PRO A 256 -0.09 9.62 9.86
CA PRO A 256 0.02 8.87 11.10
C PRO A 256 0.24 9.76 12.33
N GLN A 257 0.88 10.92 12.15
CA GLN A 257 1.20 11.86 13.23
C GLN A 257 -0.04 12.38 13.96
N SER A 258 -1.20 12.40 13.30
CA SER A 258 -2.47 12.79 13.93
C SER A 258 -2.92 11.88 15.06
N LEU A 259 -2.32 10.69 15.18
CA LEU A 259 -2.59 9.74 16.26
C LEU A 259 -1.62 9.87 17.44
N PHE A 260 -0.53 10.64 17.31
CA PHE A 260 0.52 10.71 18.32
C PHE A 260 0.25 11.81 19.34
N VAL A 261 0.13 11.44 20.60
CA VAL A 261 -0.28 12.34 21.69
C VAL A 261 0.68 12.32 22.89
N LYS A 262 1.65 11.40 22.93
CA LYS A 262 2.59 11.24 24.05
C LYS A 262 4.03 11.53 23.62
N LYS A 263 4.92 11.64 24.61
CA LYS A 263 6.34 11.98 24.41
C LYS A 263 7.18 10.78 23.95
N THR A 264 6.77 9.57 24.28
CA THR A 264 7.48 8.36 23.89
C THR A 264 6.53 7.39 23.19
N VAL A 265 7.07 6.55 22.29
CA VAL A 265 6.33 5.47 21.63
C VAL A 265 5.66 4.56 22.66
N ARG A 266 6.38 4.23 23.74
CA ARG A 266 5.87 3.42 24.84
C ARG A 266 4.61 4.03 25.46
N GLU A 267 4.72 5.28 25.91
CA GLU A 267 3.58 5.99 26.51
C GLU A 267 2.39 6.10 25.55
N ASP A 268 2.66 6.30 24.26
CA ASP A 268 1.65 6.46 23.22
C ASP A 268 0.87 5.15 22.95
N LEU A 269 1.54 4.01 23.10
CA LEU A 269 0.90 2.68 23.02
C LEU A 269 0.07 2.38 24.28
N TYR A 270 0.61 2.68 25.46
CA TYR A 270 -0.13 2.45 26.73
C TYR A 270 -1.36 3.33 26.88
N GLU A 271 -1.31 4.57 26.36
CA GLU A 271 -2.45 5.49 26.37
C GLU A 271 -3.71 4.88 25.72
N VAL A 272 -3.54 4.15 24.62
CA VAL A 272 -4.66 3.49 23.92
C VAL A 272 -5.35 2.47 24.81
N ILE A 273 -4.59 1.75 25.65
CA ILE A 273 -5.15 0.71 26.55
C ILE A 273 -5.74 1.35 27.80
N ASP A 274 -5.10 2.38 28.33
CA ASP A 274 -5.55 3.06 29.56
C ASP A 274 -6.79 3.92 29.30
N GLY A 275 -6.96 4.45 28.08
CA GLY A 275 -8.16 5.17 27.65
C GLY A 275 -9.39 4.29 27.44
N LYS A 276 -9.26 2.97 27.44
CA LYS A 276 -10.41 2.06 27.34
C LYS A 276 -11.23 2.10 28.64
N ARG A 277 -12.48 2.55 28.54
CA ARG A 277 -13.46 2.32 29.59
C ARG A 277 -13.66 0.81 29.74
N GLU A 278 -13.46 0.29 30.96
CA GLU A 278 -13.67 -1.12 31.26
C GLU A 278 -15.11 -1.51 30.92
N ARG A 279 -15.29 -2.29 29.86
CA ARG A 279 -16.56 -3.01 29.67
C ARG A 279 -16.66 -4.05 30.77
N LYS A 280 -17.73 -3.98 31.60
CA LYS A 280 -18.00 -4.86 32.74
C LYS A 280 -18.07 -6.36 32.42
N SER A 281 -17.87 -6.79 31.18
CA SER A 281 -18.10 -8.17 30.73
C SER A 281 -16.87 -9.01 30.43
N GLU A 282 -15.65 -8.45 30.36
CA GLU A 282 -14.45 -9.26 30.21
C GLU A 282 -13.31 -8.70 31.08
N ALA A 283 -13.22 -9.27 32.26
CA ALA A 283 -12.13 -9.01 33.18
C ALA A 283 -10.79 -9.43 32.59
N TYR A 284 -10.02 -8.46 32.12
CA TYR A 284 -8.58 -8.62 32.06
C TYR A 284 -8.04 -8.58 33.49
N PRO A 285 -7.24 -9.53 33.95
CA PRO A 285 -6.43 -9.34 35.14
C PRO A 285 -5.24 -8.43 34.75
N ILE A 286 -5.40 -7.38 34.94
CA ILE A 286 -5.16 -6.00 35.27
C ILE A 286 -3.81 -5.43 34.77
N GLU A 287 -2.67 -5.85 35.06
CA GLU A 287 -1.43 -5.18 34.59
C GLU A 287 -0.56 -6.07 33.71
N MET A 288 -0.49 -7.34 34.04
CA MET A 288 0.34 -8.30 33.30
C MET A 288 -0.17 -8.51 31.87
N LYS A 289 -1.50 -8.53 31.67
CA LYS A 289 -2.10 -8.69 30.33
C LYS A 289 -2.06 -7.42 29.49
N LYS A 290 -2.02 -6.23 30.08
CA LYS A 290 -1.80 -4.98 29.33
C LYS A 290 -0.38 -4.97 28.75
N LYS A 291 0.58 -5.35 29.55
CA LYS A 291 1.99 -5.46 29.15
C LYS A 291 2.17 -6.47 28.02
N ASP A 292 1.63 -7.67 28.17
CA ASP A 292 1.70 -8.74 27.18
C ASP A 292 1.04 -8.32 25.84
N ALA A 293 -0.08 -7.60 25.90
CA ALA A 293 -0.74 -7.08 24.70
C ALA A 293 0.10 -6.03 23.96
N VAL A 294 0.76 -5.11 24.71
CA VAL A 294 1.66 -4.12 24.11
C VAL A 294 2.89 -4.80 23.55
N GLU A 295 3.52 -5.71 24.29
CA GLU A 295 4.72 -6.43 23.84
C GLU A 295 4.42 -7.25 22.58
N GLY A 296 3.28 -7.93 22.52
CA GLY A 296 2.86 -8.68 21.34
C GLY A 296 2.69 -7.79 20.10
N ILE A 297 2.08 -6.61 20.26
CA ILE A 297 1.91 -5.66 19.16
C ILE A 297 3.24 -5.01 18.78
N VAL A 298 4.08 -4.67 19.75
CA VAL A 298 5.43 -4.14 19.50
C VAL A 298 6.25 -5.10 18.66
N SER A 299 6.22 -6.39 18.98
CA SER A 299 6.92 -7.42 18.20
C SER A 299 6.32 -7.57 16.79
N LEU A 300 4.98 -7.63 16.68
CA LEU A 300 4.30 -7.72 15.39
C LEU A 300 4.63 -6.55 14.47
N THR A 301 4.78 -5.35 15.03
CA THR A 301 5.03 -4.12 14.26
C THR A 301 6.50 -3.71 14.19
N ARG A 302 7.41 -4.50 14.78
CA ARG A 302 8.86 -4.27 14.79
C ARG A 302 9.23 -2.89 15.36
N LEU A 303 8.76 -2.60 16.58
CA LEU A 303 9.00 -1.34 17.28
C LEU A 303 9.91 -1.48 18.52
N GLU A 304 10.51 -2.67 18.76
CA GLU A 304 11.24 -2.99 19.99
C GLU A 304 12.35 -1.97 20.32
N GLY A 305 13.13 -1.57 19.34
CA GLY A 305 14.24 -0.62 19.52
C GLY A 305 13.83 0.86 19.54
N LEU A 306 12.54 1.15 19.47
CA LEU A 306 12.03 2.51 19.26
C LEU A 306 11.17 3.03 20.41
N LEU A 307 10.91 2.21 21.43
CA LEU A 307 9.94 2.47 22.49
C LEU A 307 10.21 3.75 23.30
N ASP A 308 11.46 4.12 23.47
CA ASP A 308 11.87 5.27 24.28
C ASP A 308 12.13 6.53 23.43
N ARG A 309 11.92 6.43 22.09
CA ARG A 309 12.01 7.57 21.17
C ARG A 309 10.73 8.39 21.16
N HIS A 310 10.88 9.66 20.78
CA HIS A 310 9.71 10.50 20.51
C HIS A 310 9.05 10.07 19.20
N PRO A 311 7.70 9.96 19.11
CA PRO A 311 7.01 9.52 17.90
C PRO A 311 7.34 10.33 16.64
N TYR A 312 7.62 11.63 16.78
CA TYR A 312 7.99 12.50 15.66
C TYR A 312 9.43 12.33 15.19
N ASP A 313 10.30 11.71 15.99
CA ASP A 313 11.70 11.39 15.62
C ASP A 313 11.82 10.09 14.83
N LEU A 314 10.71 9.41 14.61
CA LEU A 314 10.64 8.19 13.83
C LEU A 314 10.63 8.51 12.33
N SER A 315 11.23 7.64 11.53
CA SER A 315 11.09 7.67 10.06
C SER A 315 9.62 7.47 9.65
N GLY A 316 9.24 7.89 8.43
CA GLY A 316 7.88 7.77 7.94
C GLY A 316 7.30 6.34 8.03
N GLY A 317 8.12 5.33 7.71
CA GLY A 317 7.72 3.92 7.83
C GLY A 317 7.55 3.46 9.29
N GLU A 318 8.39 3.95 10.21
CA GLU A 318 8.25 3.67 11.64
C GLU A 318 7.02 4.34 12.23
N GLN A 319 6.71 5.58 11.81
CA GLN A 319 5.49 6.28 12.19
C GLN A 319 4.23 5.52 11.71
N GLN A 320 4.23 4.98 10.49
CA GLN A 320 3.13 4.15 9.98
C GLN A 320 2.98 2.86 10.80
N ARG A 321 4.07 2.21 11.18
CA ARG A 321 4.02 1.02 12.04
C ARG A 321 3.49 1.35 13.44
N LEU A 322 3.90 2.50 14.02
CA LEU A 322 3.36 2.97 15.30
C LEU A 322 1.86 3.26 15.22
N ALA A 323 1.40 3.94 14.18
CA ALA A 323 -0.01 4.21 13.95
C ALA A 323 -0.82 2.90 13.82
N LEU A 324 -0.30 1.93 13.06
CA LEU A 324 -0.90 0.61 12.94
C LEU A 324 -0.96 -0.11 14.29
N ALA A 325 0.11 -0.07 15.08
CA ALA A 325 0.17 -0.65 16.42
C ALA A 325 -0.94 -0.06 17.33
N LYS A 326 -1.12 1.26 17.31
CA LYS A 326 -2.18 1.94 18.06
C LYS A 326 -3.58 1.46 17.65
N VAL A 327 -3.82 1.34 16.35
CA VAL A 327 -5.12 0.86 15.83
C VAL A 327 -5.35 -0.61 16.22
N LEU A 328 -4.35 -1.47 16.12
CA LEU A 328 -4.47 -2.89 16.48
C LEU A 328 -4.70 -3.09 17.99
N LEU A 329 -4.19 -2.22 18.85
CA LEU A 329 -4.45 -2.24 20.29
C LEU A 329 -5.94 -1.96 20.61
N LEU A 330 -6.69 -1.28 19.74
CA LEU A 330 -8.14 -1.13 19.86
C LEU A 330 -8.90 -2.44 19.59
N ARG A 331 -8.23 -3.46 19.03
CA ARG A 331 -8.80 -4.78 18.67
C ARG A 331 -10.03 -4.65 17.77
N PRO A 332 -9.91 -4.04 16.58
CA PRO A 332 -11.00 -4.05 15.62
C PRO A 332 -11.32 -5.49 15.22
N LYS A 333 -12.59 -5.73 14.85
CA LYS A 333 -13.06 -7.06 14.38
C LYS A 333 -12.45 -7.46 13.05
#